data_1e6bf8a94df19cbce6fe65f5d4460a27
#
_entry.id   1e6bf8a94df19cbce6fe65f5d4460a27
#
_cell.length_a   1.000
_cell.length_b   1.000
_cell.length_c   1.000
_cell.angle_alpha   90.00
_cell.angle_beta   90.00
_cell.angle_gamma   90.00
#
_symmetry.space_group_name_H-M   'P 1'
#
loop_
_entity.id
_entity.type
_entity.pdbx_description
1 polymer ?
#
loop_
_entity_poly.entity_id
_entity_poly.type
_entity_poly.pdbx_seq_one_letter_code
_entity_poly.pdbx_strand_id
1 'polypeptide(L)'
;QAAITVMGFGDPILLDLIKEELVIGNRLGSVPDDVPKVPLLVDIERQQKRLRLPFTSEIKTVTLDLRKPLDLEKSIFIHRLDLLGIGWGTERGVSGKGTFKEQWELYHKPEQIISIIERAVWGNTLQQATEAYMSHQAMEAQSIRRLAELLDEAIPADLPGLVTMMTKRLDELSASAVDVGEMLDTIPKLIRILRYGSVRALDFSHLEGILRVMVARSVAGGLQACSGIDETAADDLYNSLREVDQALMTLADEELRELWLAFLEELRTSSQVHPLLAGMATLLLNQADRLSSEQIAHSLSYHSSVGMKPLDMAYWLEGFLRSSSTLLLLEDRLWELVNDWICGITAENFHELLPVLRRTFSEYSPAERRNLGEKARHYDGKRSSTQSVGMSTEPLDHAEAARVLPLLHLFLGLD
;
A
#
# COMPACT_ATOMS: atom_id res chain seq x y z
N GLN A 1 -36.22 15.81 -40.20
CA GLN A 1 -37.25 16.84 -40.44
C GLN A 1 -38.47 16.29 -41.17
N ALA A 2 -38.32 15.51 -42.27
CA ALA A 2 -39.45 14.94 -42.99
C ALA A 2 -40.31 14.00 -42.10
N ALA A 3 -39.73 13.19 -41.23
CA ALA A 3 -40.47 12.32 -40.32
C ALA A 3 -41.24 13.12 -39.24
N ILE A 4 -40.72 14.21 -38.75
CA ILE A 4 -41.42 15.14 -37.83
C ILE A 4 -42.63 15.75 -38.47
N THR A 5 -42.51 16.14 -39.74
CA THR A 5 -43.57 16.80 -40.49
C THR A 5 -44.71 15.82 -40.85
N VAL A 6 -44.39 14.56 -41.14
CA VAL A 6 -45.37 13.54 -41.56
C VAL A 6 -46.05 12.83 -40.39
N MET A 7 -45.32 12.63 -39.26
CA MET A 7 -45.83 11.87 -38.12
C MET A 7 -46.38 12.74 -36.98
N GLY A 8 -46.28 14.06 -37.08
CA GLY A 8 -46.88 14.98 -36.11
C GLY A 8 -46.26 14.94 -34.70
N PHE A 9 -45.08 14.38 -34.54
CA PHE A 9 -44.38 14.35 -33.27
C PHE A 9 -43.75 15.70 -32.98
N GLY A 10 -44.25 16.40 -31.96
CA GLY A 10 -43.74 17.70 -31.52
C GLY A 10 -42.45 17.63 -30.69
N ASP A 11 -41.97 16.45 -30.30
CA ASP A 11 -40.80 16.28 -29.45
C ASP A 11 -39.66 15.60 -30.21
N PRO A 12 -38.55 16.32 -30.47
CA PRO A 12 -37.37 15.76 -31.15
C PRO A 12 -36.69 14.65 -30.34
N ILE A 13 -36.85 14.60 -29.00
CA ILE A 13 -36.26 13.57 -28.14
C ILE A 13 -36.78 12.18 -28.48
N LEU A 14 -38.05 12.04 -28.76
CA LEU A 14 -38.66 10.76 -29.16
C LEU A 14 -38.13 10.23 -30.50
N LEU A 15 -37.84 11.12 -31.44
CA LEU A 15 -37.26 10.77 -32.73
C LEU A 15 -35.78 10.40 -32.64
N ASP A 16 -35.04 11.06 -31.73
CA ASP A 16 -33.66 10.70 -31.49
C ASP A 16 -33.54 9.37 -30.73
N LEU A 17 -34.45 9.08 -29.79
CA LEU A 17 -34.56 7.74 -29.16
C LEU A 17 -34.89 6.64 -30.16
N ILE A 18 -35.88 6.87 -31.06
CA ILE A 18 -36.26 5.91 -32.11
C ILE A 18 -35.12 5.71 -33.11
N LYS A 19 -34.39 6.78 -33.43
CA LYS A 19 -33.22 6.74 -34.31
C LYS A 19 -32.07 5.97 -33.66
N GLU A 20 -31.84 6.19 -32.40
CA GLU A 20 -30.82 5.49 -31.59
C GLU A 20 -31.17 3.98 -31.50
N GLU A 21 -32.43 3.66 -31.24
CA GLU A 21 -32.95 2.28 -31.18
C GLU A 21 -32.91 1.57 -32.52
N LEU A 22 -33.16 2.28 -33.65
CA LEU A 22 -33.10 1.75 -35.02
C LEU A 22 -31.66 1.59 -35.54
N VAL A 23 -30.74 2.47 -35.13
CA VAL A 23 -29.35 2.49 -35.60
C VAL A 23 -28.47 1.62 -34.73
N ILE A 24 -28.66 1.67 -33.41
CA ILE A 24 -27.85 0.96 -32.43
C ILE A 24 -28.51 -0.37 -32.00
N GLY A 25 -29.87 -0.43 -32.00
CA GLY A 25 -30.66 -1.59 -31.55
C GLY A 25 -30.63 -1.82 -30.05
N ASN A 26 -31.52 -2.69 -29.55
CA ASN A 26 -31.70 -2.99 -28.11
C ASN A 26 -30.79 -4.11 -27.61
N ARG A 27 -29.93 -4.68 -28.46
CA ARG A 27 -29.04 -5.79 -28.13
C ARG A 27 -27.58 -5.34 -28.24
N LEU A 28 -27.07 -4.73 -27.20
CA LEU A 28 -25.64 -4.44 -27.06
C LEU A 28 -24.83 -5.75 -27.17
N GLY A 29 -23.86 -5.80 -28.07
CA GLY A 29 -22.91 -6.91 -28.20
C GLY A 29 -23.40 -8.11 -29.00
N SER A 30 -24.57 -8.04 -29.68
CA SER A 30 -24.97 -9.06 -30.62
C SER A 30 -24.48 -8.71 -32.04
N VAL A 31 -23.40 -9.36 -32.46
CA VAL A 31 -22.93 -9.30 -33.84
C VAL A 31 -23.66 -10.36 -34.64
N PRO A 32 -24.31 -10.03 -35.77
CA PRO A 32 -24.93 -11.03 -36.64
C PRO A 32 -23.90 -12.10 -37.07
N ASP A 33 -24.37 -13.35 -37.24
CA ASP A 33 -23.48 -14.48 -37.53
C ASP A 33 -22.79 -14.38 -38.91
N ASP A 34 -23.29 -13.54 -39.81
CA ASP A 34 -22.76 -13.26 -41.13
C ASP A 34 -21.68 -12.18 -41.16
N VAL A 35 -21.45 -11.47 -40.05
CA VAL A 35 -20.36 -10.48 -39.95
C VAL A 35 -19.04 -11.19 -39.65
N PRO A 36 -17.96 -10.94 -40.43
CA PRO A 36 -16.67 -11.52 -40.17
C PRO A 36 -16.16 -11.12 -38.78
N LYS A 37 -15.92 -12.08 -37.90
CA LYS A 37 -15.34 -11.85 -36.60
C LYS A 37 -13.89 -11.42 -36.76
N VAL A 38 -13.47 -10.43 -35.95
CA VAL A 38 -12.04 -10.06 -35.89
C VAL A 38 -11.19 -11.25 -35.42
N PRO A 39 -9.96 -11.44 -35.95
CA PRO A 39 -9.11 -12.58 -35.61
C PRO A 39 -8.88 -12.75 -34.11
N LEU A 40 -8.72 -11.64 -33.38
CA LEU A 40 -8.57 -11.65 -31.92
C LEU A 40 -9.76 -12.29 -31.20
N LEU A 41 -11.00 -11.99 -31.61
CA LEU A 41 -12.20 -12.57 -31.02
C LEU A 41 -12.24 -14.09 -31.29
N VAL A 42 -11.91 -14.51 -32.51
CA VAL A 42 -11.85 -15.93 -32.88
C VAL A 42 -10.82 -16.67 -32.01
N ASP A 43 -9.65 -16.08 -31.77
CA ASP A 43 -8.61 -16.68 -30.94
C ASP A 43 -9.07 -16.81 -29.49
N ILE A 44 -9.68 -15.75 -28.92
CA ILE A 44 -10.22 -15.75 -27.55
C ILE A 44 -11.31 -16.81 -27.38
N GLU A 45 -12.27 -16.88 -28.28
CA GLU A 45 -13.34 -17.91 -28.25
C GLU A 45 -12.78 -19.33 -28.34
N ARG A 46 -11.76 -19.55 -29.19
CA ARG A 46 -11.07 -20.84 -29.28
C ARG A 46 -10.38 -21.24 -28.01
N GLN A 47 -9.63 -20.33 -27.40
CA GLN A 47 -8.91 -20.57 -26.15
C GLN A 47 -9.88 -20.79 -24.98
N GLN A 48 -10.93 -19.99 -24.86
CA GLN A 48 -11.97 -20.12 -23.85
C GLN A 48 -12.63 -21.50 -23.89
N LYS A 49 -12.99 -22.00 -25.09
CA LYS A 49 -13.56 -23.35 -25.30
C LYS A 49 -12.57 -24.44 -24.90
N ARG A 50 -11.30 -24.31 -25.32
CA ARG A 50 -10.23 -25.26 -24.99
C ARG A 50 -10.02 -25.36 -23.47
N LEU A 51 -10.03 -24.23 -22.78
CA LEU A 51 -9.83 -24.13 -21.34
C LEU A 51 -11.09 -24.43 -20.53
N ARG A 52 -12.24 -24.64 -21.19
CA ARG A 52 -13.54 -24.90 -20.57
C ARG A 52 -13.91 -23.84 -19.52
N LEU A 53 -13.61 -22.58 -19.81
CA LEU A 53 -13.99 -21.47 -18.96
C LEU A 53 -15.47 -21.11 -19.17
N PRO A 54 -16.21 -20.70 -18.11
CA PRO A 54 -17.63 -20.35 -18.24
C PRO A 54 -17.79 -19.11 -19.11
N PHE A 55 -18.79 -19.18 -20.02
CA PHE A 55 -19.20 -18.07 -20.87
C PHE A 55 -20.68 -17.79 -20.58
N THR A 56 -20.95 -17.12 -19.49
CA THR A 56 -22.29 -16.86 -18.98
C THR A 56 -22.35 -15.48 -18.35
N SER A 57 -23.50 -14.83 -18.40
CA SER A 57 -23.77 -13.57 -17.72
C SER A 57 -23.91 -13.72 -16.20
N GLU A 58 -24.13 -14.96 -15.73
CA GLU A 58 -24.10 -15.24 -14.28
C GLU A 58 -22.68 -15.29 -13.76
N ILE A 59 -22.48 -14.72 -12.57
CA ILE A 59 -21.18 -14.76 -11.89
C ILE A 59 -20.87 -16.20 -11.48
N LYS A 60 -19.74 -16.72 -11.94
CA LYS A 60 -19.24 -18.05 -11.55
C LYS A 60 -17.89 -17.94 -10.90
N THR A 61 -17.80 -18.45 -9.68
CA THR A 61 -16.53 -18.52 -8.95
C THR A 61 -15.72 -19.73 -9.42
N VAL A 62 -14.47 -19.47 -9.81
CA VAL A 62 -13.49 -20.49 -10.22
C VAL A 62 -12.26 -20.37 -9.32
N THR A 63 -11.85 -21.48 -8.74
CA THR A 63 -10.60 -21.57 -7.96
C THR A 63 -9.55 -22.30 -8.78
N LEU A 64 -8.41 -21.66 -9.01
CA LEU A 64 -7.30 -22.18 -9.80
C LEU A 64 -6.16 -22.56 -8.87
N ASP A 65 -5.60 -23.76 -9.05
CA ASP A 65 -4.37 -24.20 -8.38
C ASP A 65 -3.21 -24.13 -9.40
N LEU A 66 -2.36 -23.11 -9.29
CA LEU A 66 -1.29 -22.82 -10.24
C LEU A 66 -0.24 -23.92 -10.39
N ARG A 67 -0.23 -24.92 -9.50
CA ARG A 67 0.61 -26.12 -9.63
C ARG A 67 0.09 -27.10 -10.68
N LYS A 68 -1.17 -26.94 -11.10
CA LYS A 68 -1.80 -27.76 -12.15
C LYS A 68 -1.66 -27.06 -13.49
N PRO A 69 -1.08 -27.72 -14.53
CA PRO A 69 -0.85 -27.09 -15.82
C PRO A 69 -2.09 -26.44 -16.44
N LEU A 70 -3.25 -27.12 -16.38
CA LEU A 70 -4.49 -26.58 -16.96
C LEU A 70 -5.00 -25.34 -16.21
N ASP A 71 -4.89 -25.31 -14.88
CA ASP A 71 -5.32 -24.17 -14.09
C ASP A 71 -4.34 -22.99 -14.26
N LEU A 72 -3.04 -23.27 -14.45
CA LEU A 72 -2.06 -22.25 -14.82
C LEU A 72 -2.37 -21.63 -16.20
N GLU A 73 -2.73 -22.44 -17.21
CA GLU A 73 -3.13 -21.91 -18.51
C GLU A 73 -4.42 -21.05 -18.43
N LYS A 74 -5.37 -21.42 -17.55
CA LYS A 74 -6.56 -20.60 -17.30
C LYS A 74 -6.20 -19.26 -16.66
N SER A 75 -5.33 -19.27 -15.65
CA SER A 75 -4.82 -18.07 -14.99
C SER A 75 -4.17 -17.13 -16.01
N ILE A 76 -3.23 -17.65 -16.81
CA ILE A 76 -2.56 -16.88 -17.87
C ILE A 76 -3.57 -16.27 -18.85
N PHE A 77 -4.57 -17.03 -19.27
CA PHE A 77 -5.60 -16.54 -20.19
C PHE A 77 -6.40 -15.38 -19.57
N ILE A 78 -6.84 -15.51 -18.32
CA ILE A 78 -7.62 -14.49 -17.63
C ILE A 78 -6.77 -13.22 -17.40
N HIS A 79 -5.53 -13.36 -16.95
CA HIS A 79 -4.63 -12.22 -16.77
C HIS A 79 -4.34 -11.47 -18.08
N ARG A 80 -4.19 -12.18 -19.21
CA ARG A 80 -4.05 -11.54 -20.54
C ARG A 80 -5.27 -10.74 -20.95
N LEU A 81 -6.47 -11.23 -20.66
CA LEU A 81 -7.71 -10.49 -20.91
C LEU A 81 -7.79 -9.24 -20.03
N ASP A 82 -7.43 -9.37 -18.77
CA ASP A 82 -7.44 -8.26 -17.80
C ASP A 82 -6.47 -7.15 -18.22
N LEU A 83 -5.24 -7.51 -18.60
CA LEU A 83 -4.23 -6.58 -19.13
C LEU A 83 -4.70 -5.81 -20.38
N LEU A 84 -5.52 -6.43 -21.22
CA LEU A 84 -6.15 -5.74 -22.36
C LEU A 84 -7.36 -4.88 -21.96
N GLY A 85 -7.76 -4.88 -20.69
CA GLY A 85 -8.94 -4.18 -20.19
C GLY A 85 -10.26 -4.81 -20.63
N ILE A 86 -10.28 -6.13 -20.91
CA ILE A 86 -11.49 -6.85 -21.34
C ILE A 86 -12.37 -7.28 -20.15
N GLY A 87 -11.85 -7.21 -18.92
CA GLY A 87 -12.65 -7.36 -17.70
C GLY A 87 -13.56 -8.60 -17.64
N TRP A 88 -13.04 -9.78 -17.98
CA TRP A 88 -13.81 -11.05 -17.93
C TRP A 88 -14.12 -11.52 -16.51
N GLY A 89 -13.37 -11.06 -15.53
CA GLY A 89 -13.55 -11.46 -14.15
C GLY A 89 -12.93 -10.48 -13.17
N THR A 90 -13.18 -10.77 -11.90
CA THR A 90 -12.55 -10.05 -10.78
C THR A 90 -11.85 -11.06 -9.90
N GLU A 91 -10.57 -10.79 -9.61
CA GLU A 91 -9.81 -11.60 -8.67
C GLU A 91 -10.31 -11.35 -7.24
N ARG A 92 -10.56 -12.42 -6.50
CA ARG A 92 -10.87 -12.39 -5.07
C ARG A 92 -9.69 -12.93 -4.30
N GLY A 93 -9.22 -12.17 -3.32
CA GLY A 93 -8.13 -12.63 -2.45
C GLY A 93 -8.48 -13.96 -1.77
N VAL A 94 -7.61 -14.95 -1.91
CA VAL A 94 -7.77 -16.24 -1.22
C VAL A 94 -7.34 -16.08 0.22
N SER A 95 -8.29 -16.21 1.16
CA SER A 95 -8.00 -16.30 2.59
C SER A 95 -7.29 -17.63 2.87
N GLY A 96 -5.97 -17.61 2.98
CA GLY A 96 -5.18 -18.79 3.33
C GLY A 96 -3.69 -18.67 2.95
N LYS A 97 -2.84 -19.26 3.75
CA LYS A 97 -1.39 -19.32 3.52
C LYS A 97 -1.08 -20.13 2.24
N GLY A 98 -0.79 -19.46 1.14
CA GLY A 98 -0.28 -20.13 -0.06
C GLY A 98 -0.52 -19.33 -1.34
N THR A 99 0.55 -18.86 -1.94
CA THR A 99 0.63 -18.10 -3.19
C THR A 99 0.29 -18.90 -4.46
N PHE A 100 -0.18 -20.15 -4.32
CA PHE A 100 -0.43 -21.06 -5.46
C PHE A 100 -1.90 -21.18 -5.85
N LYS A 101 -2.81 -20.44 -5.23
CA LYS A 101 -4.24 -20.48 -5.54
C LYS A 101 -4.76 -19.09 -5.86
N GLU A 102 -5.48 -18.99 -6.95
CA GLU A 102 -6.23 -17.81 -7.34
C GLU A 102 -7.72 -18.14 -7.30
N GLN A 103 -8.53 -17.18 -6.91
CA GLN A 103 -9.98 -17.27 -6.96
C GLN A 103 -10.52 -16.14 -7.82
N TRP A 104 -11.25 -16.51 -8.87
CA TRP A 104 -11.82 -15.58 -9.82
C TRP A 104 -13.34 -15.67 -9.82
N GLU A 105 -14.02 -14.53 -9.87
CA GLU A 105 -15.41 -14.41 -10.20
C GLU A 105 -15.51 -14.03 -11.67
N LEU A 106 -15.89 -14.98 -12.52
CA LEU A 106 -15.97 -14.81 -13.97
C LEU A 106 -17.40 -14.50 -14.38
N TYR A 107 -17.56 -13.56 -15.30
CA TYR A 107 -18.84 -13.19 -15.89
C TYR A 107 -18.63 -12.69 -17.32
N HIS A 108 -19.61 -12.92 -18.18
CA HIS A 108 -19.60 -12.40 -19.55
C HIS A 108 -20.62 -11.27 -19.69
N LYS A 109 -20.17 -10.14 -20.26
CA LYS A 109 -21.00 -8.99 -20.62
C LYS A 109 -20.88 -8.71 -22.12
N PRO A 110 -21.96 -8.29 -22.78
CA PRO A 110 -21.94 -7.94 -24.22
C PRO A 110 -20.89 -6.88 -24.58
N GLU A 111 -20.64 -5.93 -23.68
CA GLU A 111 -19.67 -4.85 -23.86
C GLU A 111 -18.23 -5.36 -24.03
N GLN A 112 -17.92 -6.53 -23.48
CA GLN A 112 -16.59 -7.15 -23.62
C GLN A 112 -16.26 -7.49 -25.07
N ILE A 113 -17.26 -7.82 -25.89
CA ILE A 113 -17.05 -8.05 -27.33
C ILE A 113 -16.62 -6.76 -28.02
N ILE A 114 -17.20 -5.64 -27.66
CA ILE A 114 -16.82 -4.32 -28.18
C ILE A 114 -15.37 -4.01 -27.79
N SER A 115 -15.02 -4.21 -26.52
CA SER A 115 -13.65 -4.05 -26.05
C SER A 115 -12.66 -4.93 -26.81
N ILE A 116 -13.01 -6.20 -27.09
CA ILE A 116 -12.17 -7.10 -27.89
C ILE A 116 -11.97 -6.55 -29.31
N ILE A 117 -13.02 -6.04 -29.95
CA ILE A 117 -12.94 -5.47 -31.30
C ILE A 117 -12.03 -4.23 -31.30
N GLU A 118 -12.16 -3.35 -30.33
CA GLU A 118 -11.31 -2.18 -30.18
C GLU A 118 -9.84 -2.56 -29.95
N ARG A 119 -9.60 -3.63 -29.18
CA ARG A 119 -8.23 -4.12 -28.91
C ARG A 119 -7.62 -4.93 -30.04
N ALA A 120 -8.39 -5.33 -31.04
CA ALA A 120 -7.88 -6.07 -32.20
C ALA A 120 -6.85 -5.29 -33.03
N VAL A 121 -6.76 -3.97 -32.88
CA VAL A 121 -5.71 -3.14 -33.46
C VAL A 121 -4.31 -3.54 -32.97
N TRP A 122 -4.20 -4.12 -31.78
CA TRP A 122 -2.95 -4.49 -31.13
C TRP A 122 -2.43 -5.87 -31.59
N GLY A 123 -3.27 -6.75 -32.15
CA GLY A 123 -2.84 -8.07 -32.60
C GLY A 123 -3.98 -9.01 -32.95
N ASN A 124 -3.62 -10.09 -33.63
CA ASN A 124 -4.57 -11.11 -34.11
C ASN A 124 -4.82 -12.24 -33.10
N THR A 125 -3.93 -12.41 -32.13
CA THR A 125 -4.07 -13.39 -31.03
C THR A 125 -4.02 -12.68 -29.71
N LEU A 126 -4.59 -13.31 -28.67
CA LEU A 126 -4.63 -12.74 -27.33
C LEU A 126 -3.20 -12.41 -26.82
N GLN A 127 -2.25 -13.32 -27.01
CA GLN A 127 -0.86 -13.08 -26.63
C GLN A 127 -0.26 -11.88 -27.34
N GLN A 128 -0.32 -11.83 -28.68
CA GLN A 128 0.23 -10.73 -29.48
C GLN A 128 -0.39 -9.38 -29.10
N ALA A 129 -1.72 -9.34 -28.96
CA ALA A 129 -2.41 -8.12 -28.59
C ALA A 129 -2.02 -7.62 -27.20
N THR A 130 -1.89 -8.53 -26.23
CA THR A 130 -1.46 -8.18 -24.88
C THR A 130 -0.01 -7.69 -24.84
N GLU A 131 0.92 -8.40 -25.54
CA GLU A 131 2.32 -7.99 -25.63
C GLU A 131 2.48 -6.60 -26.27
N ALA A 132 1.79 -6.36 -27.39
CA ALA A 132 1.88 -5.08 -28.10
C ALA A 132 1.27 -3.93 -27.27
N TYR A 133 0.11 -4.15 -26.67
CA TYR A 133 -0.56 -3.15 -25.83
C TYR A 133 0.29 -2.79 -24.60
N MET A 134 0.75 -3.80 -23.85
CA MET A 134 1.57 -3.59 -22.66
C MET A 134 2.95 -2.99 -23.00
N SER A 135 3.55 -3.36 -24.15
CA SER A 135 4.78 -2.72 -24.64
C SER A 135 4.56 -1.23 -24.88
N HIS A 136 3.44 -0.85 -25.50
CA HIS A 136 3.10 0.55 -25.71
C HIS A 136 2.95 1.29 -24.39
N GLN A 137 2.20 0.73 -23.42
CA GLN A 137 2.04 1.30 -22.09
C GLN A 137 3.38 1.48 -21.36
N ALA A 138 4.28 0.50 -21.47
CA ALA A 138 5.60 0.55 -20.87
C ALA A 138 6.52 1.61 -21.51
N MET A 139 6.41 1.84 -22.81
CA MET A 139 7.15 2.88 -23.52
C MET A 139 6.65 4.29 -23.16
N GLU A 140 5.36 4.45 -22.91
CA GLU A 140 4.77 5.71 -22.49
C GLU A 140 4.97 6.01 -20.99
N ALA A 141 5.32 4.99 -20.18
CA ALA A 141 5.58 5.19 -18.77
C ALA A 141 6.77 6.13 -18.53
N GLN A 142 6.52 7.21 -17.81
CA GLN A 142 7.52 8.23 -17.48
C GLN A 142 8.07 8.09 -16.07
N SER A 143 7.46 7.24 -15.23
CA SER A 143 7.86 6.99 -13.85
C SER A 143 8.27 5.54 -13.61
N ILE A 144 9.22 5.35 -12.69
CA ILE A 144 9.66 4.01 -12.26
C ILE A 144 8.53 3.26 -11.56
N ARG A 145 7.70 3.96 -10.79
CA ARG A 145 6.53 3.40 -10.12
C ARG A 145 5.55 2.80 -11.12
N ARG A 146 5.16 3.57 -12.15
CA ARG A 146 4.21 3.09 -13.17
C ARG A 146 4.74 1.89 -13.92
N LEU A 147 6.03 1.91 -14.26
CA LEU A 147 6.66 0.80 -14.97
C LEU A 147 6.75 -0.47 -14.10
N ALA A 148 7.03 -0.33 -12.80
CA ALA A 148 7.02 -1.44 -11.86
C ALA A 148 5.61 -2.04 -11.68
N GLU A 149 4.56 -1.21 -11.67
CA GLU A 149 3.17 -1.66 -11.68
C GLU A 149 2.84 -2.49 -12.91
N LEU A 150 3.17 -1.98 -14.10
CA LEU A 150 2.97 -2.71 -15.36
C LEU A 150 3.74 -4.03 -15.39
N LEU A 151 4.95 -4.05 -14.84
CA LEU A 151 5.77 -5.25 -14.74
C LEU A 151 5.13 -6.28 -13.80
N ASP A 152 4.64 -5.86 -12.64
CA ASP A 152 3.93 -6.72 -11.68
C ASP A 152 2.67 -7.33 -12.29
N GLU A 153 1.87 -6.53 -13.01
CA GLU A 153 0.70 -6.96 -13.74
C GLU A 153 1.03 -7.97 -14.88
N ALA A 154 2.18 -7.81 -15.55
CA ALA A 154 2.57 -8.63 -16.69
C ALA A 154 3.06 -10.04 -16.32
N ILE A 155 3.62 -10.22 -15.13
CA ILE A 155 4.21 -11.51 -14.70
C ILE A 155 3.19 -12.67 -14.71
N PRO A 156 1.97 -12.52 -14.17
CA PRO A 156 0.98 -13.58 -14.20
C PRO A 156 0.53 -13.97 -15.61
N ALA A 157 0.69 -13.09 -16.59
CA ALA A 157 0.29 -13.32 -17.98
C ALA A 157 1.29 -14.15 -18.79
N ASP A 158 2.44 -14.52 -18.22
CA ASP A 158 3.49 -15.31 -18.86
C ASP A 158 3.94 -14.73 -20.23
N LEU A 159 4.53 -13.54 -20.19
CA LEU A 159 4.99 -12.78 -21.34
C LEU A 159 6.51 -12.46 -21.20
N PRO A 160 7.40 -13.44 -21.31
CA PRO A 160 8.83 -13.29 -20.96
C PRO A 160 9.54 -12.21 -21.78
N GLY A 161 9.22 -12.07 -23.07
CA GLY A 161 9.78 -11.01 -23.92
C GLY A 161 9.40 -9.61 -23.44
N LEU A 162 8.16 -9.43 -23.02
CA LEU A 162 7.67 -8.19 -22.44
C LEU A 162 8.34 -7.87 -21.09
N VAL A 163 8.46 -8.87 -20.21
CA VAL A 163 9.14 -8.74 -18.91
C VAL A 163 10.59 -8.29 -19.10
N THR A 164 11.32 -8.91 -20.04
CA THR A 164 12.71 -8.52 -20.36
C THR A 164 12.80 -7.06 -20.84
N MET A 165 11.91 -6.65 -21.75
CA MET A 165 11.87 -5.28 -22.25
C MET A 165 11.55 -4.27 -21.15
N MET A 166 10.54 -4.56 -20.30
CA MET A 166 10.15 -3.70 -19.19
C MET A 166 11.26 -3.57 -18.14
N THR A 167 11.96 -4.67 -17.82
CA THR A 167 13.08 -4.66 -16.87
C THR A 167 14.23 -3.77 -17.39
N LYS A 168 14.54 -3.86 -18.69
CA LYS A 168 15.55 -2.96 -19.30
C LYS A 168 15.12 -1.50 -19.23
N ARG A 169 13.86 -1.21 -19.52
CA ARG A 169 13.33 0.15 -19.44
C ARG A 169 13.32 0.67 -18.00
N LEU A 170 13.04 -0.20 -17.03
CA LEU A 170 13.09 0.14 -15.59
C LEU A 170 14.53 0.51 -15.18
N ASP A 171 15.54 -0.20 -15.66
CA ASP A 171 16.95 0.13 -15.42
C ASP A 171 17.29 1.52 -15.99
N GLU A 172 16.89 1.81 -17.23
CA GLU A 172 17.09 3.13 -17.85
C GLU A 172 16.45 4.27 -17.05
N LEU A 173 15.19 4.10 -16.62
CA LEU A 173 14.49 5.11 -15.83
C LEU A 173 15.06 5.23 -14.42
N SER A 174 15.40 4.12 -13.78
CA SER A 174 15.98 4.12 -12.43
C SER A 174 17.31 4.85 -12.37
N ALA A 175 18.13 4.77 -13.43
CA ALA A 175 19.41 5.47 -13.52
C ALA A 175 19.26 7.00 -13.45
N SER A 176 18.14 7.56 -13.91
CA SER A 176 17.84 8.98 -13.90
C SER A 176 16.92 9.44 -12.76
N ALA A 177 16.35 8.51 -12.00
CA ALA A 177 15.42 8.85 -10.91
C ALA A 177 16.14 9.63 -9.79
N VAL A 178 15.55 10.72 -9.36
CA VAL A 178 16.07 11.61 -8.30
C VAL A 178 15.13 11.60 -7.09
N ASP A 179 13.86 11.31 -7.30
CA ASP A 179 12.83 11.32 -6.25
C ASP A 179 12.94 10.10 -5.35
N VAL A 180 13.34 10.34 -4.10
CA VAL A 180 13.48 9.29 -3.07
C VAL A 180 12.13 8.67 -2.73
N GLY A 181 11.06 9.46 -2.66
CA GLY A 181 9.71 8.98 -2.38
C GLY A 181 9.24 7.98 -3.44
N GLU A 182 9.43 8.30 -4.73
CA GLU A 182 9.10 7.39 -5.82
C GLU A 182 9.91 6.09 -5.77
N MET A 183 11.19 6.17 -5.41
CA MET A 183 12.03 4.97 -5.23
C MET A 183 11.54 4.11 -4.07
N LEU A 184 11.23 4.72 -2.92
CA LEU A 184 10.69 4.01 -1.75
C LEU A 184 9.37 3.30 -2.08
N ASP A 185 8.45 3.93 -2.80
CA ASP A 185 7.18 3.33 -3.21
C ASP A 185 7.33 2.20 -4.25
N THR A 186 8.45 2.17 -4.95
CA THR A 186 8.73 1.17 -5.98
C THR A 186 9.41 -0.08 -5.42
N ILE A 187 10.27 0.07 -4.41
CA ILE A 187 11.02 -1.05 -3.79
C ILE A 187 10.12 -2.22 -3.35
N PRO A 188 9.00 -2.03 -2.62
CA PRO A 188 8.14 -3.13 -2.21
C PRO A 188 7.55 -3.91 -3.40
N LYS A 189 7.24 -3.20 -4.49
CA LYS A 189 6.71 -3.81 -5.72
C LYS A 189 7.77 -4.70 -6.38
N LEU A 190 9.02 -4.22 -6.49
CA LEU A 190 10.12 -5.02 -7.03
C LEU A 190 10.40 -6.27 -6.19
N ILE A 191 10.36 -6.15 -4.87
CA ILE A 191 10.53 -7.29 -3.97
C ILE A 191 9.41 -8.31 -4.17
N ARG A 192 8.16 -7.86 -4.32
CA ARG A 192 7.03 -8.74 -4.62
C ARG A 192 7.22 -9.46 -5.95
N ILE A 193 7.65 -8.74 -6.99
CA ILE A 193 7.96 -9.31 -8.31
C ILE A 193 9.03 -10.40 -8.21
N LEU A 194 10.14 -10.13 -7.53
CA LEU A 194 11.22 -11.10 -7.34
C LEU A 194 10.74 -12.37 -6.64
N ARG A 195 9.94 -12.23 -5.60
CA ARG A 195 9.36 -13.36 -4.87
C ARG A 195 8.37 -14.17 -5.69
N TYR A 196 7.50 -13.51 -6.44
CA TYR A 196 6.51 -14.17 -7.30
C TYR A 196 7.17 -14.84 -8.50
N GLY A 197 8.16 -14.20 -9.10
CA GLY A 197 8.89 -14.71 -10.23
C GLY A 197 9.74 -15.94 -9.93
N SER A 198 10.27 -16.05 -8.70
CA SER A 198 10.97 -17.25 -8.26
C SER A 198 10.06 -18.49 -8.25
N VAL A 199 8.77 -18.32 -7.99
CA VAL A 199 7.75 -19.39 -8.07
C VAL A 199 7.50 -19.85 -9.50
N ARG A 200 7.68 -18.96 -10.49
CA ARG A 200 7.48 -19.26 -11.92
C ARG A 200 8.77 -19.59 -12.68
N ALA A 201 9.89 -19.75 -11.97
CA ALA A 201 11.22 -20.04 -12.54
C ALA A 201 11.68 -19.03 -13.63
N LEU A 202 11.33 -17.76 -13.47
CA LEU A 202 11.82 -16.67 -14.32
C LEU A 202 13.18 -16.17 -13.81
N ASP A 203 14.07 -15.82 -14.73
CA ASP A 203 15.36 -15.21 -14.37
C ASP A 203 15.20 -13.70 -14.13
N PHE A 204 15.32 -13.30 -12.86
CA PHE A 204 15.24 -11.90 -12.43
C PHE A 204 16.56 -11.36 -11.87
N SER A 205 17.70 -11.98 -12.19
CA SER A 205 19.01 -11.53 -11.69
C SER A 205 19.29 -10.05 -12.00
N HIS A 206 18.81 -9.57 -13.14
CA HIS A 206 18.93 -8.17 -13.52
C HIS A 206 18.06 -7.25 -12.63
N LEU A 207 16.86 -7.69 -12.28
CA LEU A 207 15.95 -6.95 -11.40
C LEU A 207 16.48 -6.86 -9.96
N GLU A 208 17.18 -7.90 -9.48
CA GLU A 208 17.89 -7.85 -8.19
C GLU A 208 18.96 -6.76 -8.17
N GLY A 209 19.71 -6.60 -9.27
CA GLY A 209 20.68 -5.51 -9.43
C GLY A 209 20.02 -4.13 -9.35
N ILE A 210 18.89 -3.94 -10.03
CA ILE A 210 18.12 -2.69 -9.99
C ILE A 210 17.62 -2.41 -8.56
N LEU A 211 17.07 -3.41 -7.87
CA LEU A 211 16.61 -3.28 -6.49
C LEU A 211 17.73 -2.83 -5.55
N ARG A 212 18.93 -3.44 -5.64
CA ARG A 212 20.08 -3.06 -4.81
C ARG A 212 20.49 -1.60 -5.03
N VAL A 213 20.55 -1.17 -6.28
CA VAL A 213 20.84 0.22 -6.62
C VAL A 213 19.79 1.16 -6.10
N MET A 214 18.50 0.83 -6.22
CA MET A 214 17.41 1.67 -5.72
C MET A 214 17.43 1.80 -4.20
N VAL A 215 17.63 0.71 -3.46
CA VAL A 215 17.76 0.75 -2.00
C VAL A 215 18.95 1.61 -1.58
N ALA A 216 20.13 1.40 -2.20
CA ALA A 216 21.32 2.18 -1.87
C ALA A 216 21.14 3.68 -2.13
N ARG A 217 20.46 4.06 -3.23
CA ARG A 217 20.18 5.46 -3.55
C ARG A 217 19.11 6.06 -2.63
N SER A 218 18.08 5.29 -2.28
CA SER A 218 17.05 5.70 -1.32
C SER A 218 17.67 5.97 0.06
N VAL A 219 18.58 5.13 0.51
CA VAL A 219 19.35 5.33 1.75
C VAL A 219 20.21 6.58 1.65
N ALA A 220 20.98 6.75 0.58
CA ALA A 220 21.87 7.89 0.41
C ALA A 220 21.14 9.25 0.36
N GLY A 221 19.95 9.31 -0.23
CA GLY A 221 19.13 10.53 -0.31
C GLY A 221 18.09 10.65 0.81
N GLY A 222 17.84 9.57 1.55
CA GLY A 222 16.69 9.44 2.46
C GLY A 222 16.75 10.39 3.63
N LEU A 223 17.92 10.61 4.23
CA LEU A 223 18.06 11.54 5.33
C LEU A 223 17.64 12.97 4.94
N GLN A 224 18.07 13.41 3.76
CA GLN A 224 17.70 14.73 3.23
C GLN A 224 16.20 14.80 2.91
N ALA A 225 15.63 13.75 2.33
CA ALA A 225 14.21 13.68 2.01
C ALA A 225 13.30 13.69 3.25
N CYS A 226 13.80 13.18 4.38
CA CYS A 226 13.08 13.14 5.67
C CYS A 226 13.29 14.39 6.54
N SER A 227 14.07 15.37 6.07
CA SER A 227 14.47 16.54 6.85
C SER A 227 13.73 17.80 6.41
N GLY A 228 13.23 18.60 7.38
CA GLY A 228 12.60 19.89 7.11
C GLY A 228 11.27 19.82 6.36
N ILE A 229 10.60 18.70 6.41
CA ILE A 229 9.30 18.44 5.75
C ILE A 229 8.14 18.78 6.68
N ASP A 230 6.96 18.99 6.09
CA ASP A 230 5.72 19.20 6.84
C ASP A 230 5.08 17.84 7.28
N GLU A 231 4.01 17.94 8.06
CA GLU A 231 3.29 16.79 8.61
C GLU A 231 2.75 15.84 7.51
N THR A 232 2.23 16.39 6.42
CA THR A 232 1.65 15.59 5.33
C THR A 232 2.72 14.78 4.62
N ALA A 233 3.83 15.42 4.25
CA ALA A 233 4.96 14.74 3.64
C ALA A 233 5.62 13.72 4.60
N ALA A 234 5.64 14.00 5.90
CA ALA A 234 6.14 13.06 6.90
C ALA A 234 5.23 11.82 7.02
N ASP A 235 3.91 11.98 6.93
CA ASP A 235 2.95 10.86 6.96
C ASP A 235 3.06 9.98 5.71
N ASP A 236 3.21 10.58 4.54
CA ASP A 236 3.43 9.85 3.28
C ASP A 236 4.73 9.03 3.34
N LEU A 237 5.84 9.64 3.78
CA LEU A 237 7.12 8.95 3.94
C LEU A 237 7.08 7.88 5.04
N TYR A 238 6.33 8.10 6.13
CA TYR A 238 6.11 7.10 7.17
C TYR A 238 5.54 5.81 6.57
N ASN A 239 4.52 5.92 5.72
CA ASN A 239 3.89 4.77 5.08
C ASN A 239 4.85 4.08 4.11
N SER A 240 5.52 4.84 3.24
CA SER A 240 6.48 4.31 2.26
C SER A 240 7.66 3.59 2.93
N LEU A 241 8.25 4.19 3.97
CA LEU A 241 9.37 3.59 4.72
C LEU A 241 8.96 2.30 5.44
N ARG A 242 7.76 2.25 6.00
CA ARG A 242 7.23 1.03 6.64
C ARG A 242 6.99 -0.10 5.63
N GLU A 243 6.44 0.24 4.47
CA GLU A 243 6.25 -0.75 3.41
C GLU A 243 7.59 -1.32 2.92
N VAL A 244 8.61 -0.48 2.77
CA VAL A 244 9.98 -0.91 2.42
C VAL A 244 10.55 -1.83 3.50
N ASP A 245 10.47 -1.45 4.78
CA ASP A 245 10.94 -2.27 5.89
C ASP A 245 10.29 -3.66 5.87
N GLN A 246 8.97 -3.72 5.81
CA GLN A 246 8.21 -4.98 5.74
C GLN A 246 8.60 -5.82 4.52
N ALA A 247 8.82 -5.20 3.37
CA ALA A 247 9.22 -5.89 2.16
C ALA A 247 10.63 -6.47 2.28
N LEU A 248 11.60 -5.68 2.75
CA LEU A 248 12.98 -6.12 2.96
C LEU A 248 13.09 -7.28 3.95
N MET A 249 12.25 -7.30 5.01
CA MET A 249 12.18 -8.44 5.94
C MET A 249 11.77 -9.75 5.28
N THR A 250 11.17 -9.71 4.09
CA THR A 250 10.78 -10.91 3.32
C THR A 250 11.89 -11.42 2.40
N LEU A 251 12.96 -10.66 2.19
CA LEU A 251 14.12 -11.05 1.41
C LEU A 251 15.17 -11.72 2.30
N ALA A 252 15.83 -12.77 1.76
CA ALA A 252 16.98 -13.39 2.40
C ALA A 252 18.28 -12.68 1.97
N ASP A 253 18.32 -11.35 2.08
CA ASP A 253 19.45 -10.51 1.68
C ASP A 253 19.93 -9.70 2.88
N GLU A 254 20.92 -10.24 3.58
CA GLU A 254 21.46 -9.63 4.80
C GLU A 254 22.19 -8.31 4.53
N GLU A 255 22.81 -8.16 3.37
CA GLU A 255 23.54 -6.92 3.01
C GLU A 255 22.57 -5.74 2.85
N LEU A 256 21.46 -5.94 2.13
CA LEU A 256 20.42 -4.92 2.00
C LEU A 256 19.75 -4.61 3.33
N ARG A 257 19.57 -5.64 4.17
CA ARG A 257 19.00 -5.48 5.50
C ARG A 257 19.88 -4.64 6.41
N GLU A 258 21.17 -4.92 6.47
CA GLU A 258 22.13 -4.13 7.28
C GLU A 258 22.23 -2.68 6.80
N LEU A 259 22.25 -2.46 5.47
CA LEU A 259 22.22 -1.13 4.89
C LEU A 259 20.96 -0.34 5.30
N TRP A 260 19.81 -1.00 5.30
CA TRP A 260 18.55 -0.41 5.71
C TRP A 260 18.51 -0.09 7.22
N LEU A 261 18.97 -1.00 8.06
CA LEU A 261 19.02 -0.80 9.51
C LEU A 261 19.99 0.35 9.90
N ALA A 262 21.12 0.48 9.20
CA ALA A 262 22.02 1.61 9.37
C ALA A 262 21.33 2.94 9.02
N PHE A 263 20.56 2.99 7.95
CA PHE A 263 19.75 4.17 7.59
C PHE A 263 18.68 4.50 8.64
N LEU A 264 17.98 3.51 9.18
CA LEU A 264 17.03 3.75 10.27
C LEU A 264 17.71 4.30 11.51
N GLU A 265 18.95 3.89 11.81
CA GLU A 265 19.73 4.46 12.93
C GLU A 265 20.11 5.93 12.68
N GLU A 266 20.43 6.30 11.43
CA GLU A 266 20.65 7.70 11.06
C GLU A 266 19.37 8.53 11.20
N LEU A 267 18.22 8.02 10.75
CA LEU A 267 16.93 8.69 10.93
C LEU A 267 16.60 8.91 12.42
N ARG A 268 16.84 7.90 13.25
CA ARG A 268 16.57 7.94 14.69
C ARG A 268 17.37 8.99 15.42
N THR A 269 18.64 9.19 15.02
CA THR A 269 19.61 10.03 15.75
C THR A 269 19.70 11.45 15.21
N SER A 270 19.20 11.72 14.02
CA SER A 270 19.28 13.03 13.38
C SER A 270 18.26 14.01 13.95
N SER A 271 18.72 15.18 14.38
CA SER A 271 17.86 16.28 14.85
C SER A 271 17.15 17.05 13.73
N GLN A 272 17.47 16.79 12.46
CA GLN A 272 16.87 17.46 11.30
C GLN A 272 15.68 16.67 10.71
N VAL A 273 15.60 15.38 11.02
CA VAL A 273 14.52 14.51 10.58
C VAL A 273 13.21 14.85 11.30
N HIS A 274 12.10 14.79 10.57
CA HIS A 274 10.79 14.99 11.18
C HIS A 274 10.56 14.00 12.33
N PRO A 275 10.12 14.45 13.51
CA PRO A 275 10.02 13.60 14.71
C PRO A 275 9.19 12.34 14.52
N LEU A 276 8.12 12.38 13.72
CA LEU A 276 7.30 11.21 13.34
C LEU A 276 8.18 10.07 12.77
N LEU A 277 9.10 10.40 11.87
CA LEU A 277 9.98 9.43 11.22
C LEU A 277 11.07 8.93 12.16
N ALA A 278 11.60 9.78 13.03
CA ALA A 278 12.55 9.36 14.07
C ALA A 278 11.91 8.39 15.08
N GLY A 279 10.66 8.64 15.47
CA GLY A 279 9.88 7.72 16.31
C GLY A 279 9.65 6.37 15.64
N MET A 280 9.23 6.38 14.36
CA MET A 280 9.07 5.16 13.56
C MET A 280 10.38 4.37 13.44
N ALA A 281 11.50 5.04 13.12
CA ALA A 281 12.80 4.39 13.02
C ALA A 281 13.20 3.72 14.34
N THR A 282 12.89 4.37 15.48
CA THR A 282 13.11 3.77 16.81
C THR A 282 12.27 2.50 16.98
N LEU A 283 11.01 2.50 16.55
CA LEU A 283 10.14 1.31 16.60
C LEU A 283 10.69 0.17 15.74
N LEU A 284 11.06 0.45 14.48
CA LEU A 284 11.53 -0.57 13.54
C LEU A 284 12.86 -1.19 14.01
N LEU A 285 13.77 -0.38 14.52
CA LEU A 285 15.03 -0.86 15.11
C LEU A 285 14.79 -1.73 16.36
N ASN A 286 13.82 -1.35 17.19
CA ASN A 286 13.41 -2.20 18.33
C ASN A 286 12.83 -3.54 17.86
N GLN A 287 11.98 -3.54 16.85
CA GLN A 287 11.41 -4.78 16.26
C GLN A 287 12.49 -5.67 15.62
N ALA A 288 13.60 -5.06 15.17
CA ALA A 288 14.75 -5.78 14.64
C ALA A 288 15.77 -6.20 15.72
N ASP A 289 15.45 -6.06 17.01
CA ASP A 289 16.32 -6.35 18.17
C ASP A 289 17.66 -5.57 18.13
N ARG A 290 17.65 -4.36 17.57
CA ARG A 290 18.85 -3.49 17.47
C ARG A 290 18.95 -2.47 18.61
N LEU A 291 17.90 -2.28 19.39
CA LEU A 291 17.86 -1.34 20.51
C LEU A 291 17.59 -2.05 21.82
N SER A 292 18.33 -1.66 22.87
CA SER A 292 17.99 -2.05 24.22
C SER A 292 16.88 -1.17 24.79
N SER A 293 16.15 -1.67 25.81
CA SER A 293 15.14 -0.87 26.54
C SER A 293 15.70 0.44 27.10
N GLU A 294 17.01 0.47 27.46
CA GLU A 294 17.68 1.68 27.93
C GLU A 294 17.87 2.71 26.82
N GLN A 295 18.21 2.29 25.60
CA GLN A 295 18.37 3.18 24.45
C GLN A 295 17.02 3.78 24.03
N ILE A 296 15.95 3.00 24.09
CA ILE A 296 14.58 3.48 23.83
C ILE A 296 14.17 4.51 24.89
N ALA A 297 14.38 4.20 26.17
CA ALA A 297 14.10 5.11 27.27
C ALA A 297 14.91 6.41 27.16
N HIS A 298 16.17 6.32 26.70
CA HIS A 298 17.01 7.50 26.46
C HIS A 298 16.45 8.34 25.30
N SER A 299 16.04 7.73 24.18
CA SER A 299 15.43 8.45 23.06
C SER A 299 14.14 9.15 23.49
N LEU A 300 13.28 8.48 24.25
CA LEU A 300 12.07 9.07 24.81
C LEU A 300 12.40 10.26 25.74
N SER A 301 13.36 10.09 26.66
CA SER A 301 13.78 11.15 27.59
C SER A 301 14.37 12.36 26.86
N TYR A 302 15.11 12.14 25.77
CA TYR A 302 15.64 13.21 24.94
C TYR A 302 14.53 14.04 24.31
N HIS A 303 13.57 13.41 23.67
CA HIS A 303 12.45 14.08 22.99
C HIS A 303 11.45 14.72 23.98
N SER A 304 11.33 14.19 25.21
CA SER A 304 10.50 14.75 26.27
C SER A 304 11.18 15.85 27.10
N SER A 305 12.43 16.20 26.77
CA SER A 305 13.19 17.20 27.52
C SER A 305 12.60 18.61 27.38
N VAL A 306 12.80 19.46 28.40
CA VAL A 306 12.26 20.84 28.49
C VAL A 306 12.67 21.73 27.32
N GLY A 307 13.77 21.42 26.62
CA GLY A 307 14.25 22.16 25.45
C GLY A 307 13.56 21.81 24.13
N MET A 308 12.78 20.74 24.08
CA MET A 308 12.06 20.30 22.87
C MET A 308 10.65 20.86 22.83
N LYS A 309 10.14 21.12 21.61
CA LYS A 309 8.75 21.54 21.46
C LYS A 309 7.82 20.38 21.83
N PRO A 310 6.76 20.61 22.62
CA PRO A 310 5.81 19.55 22.97
C PRO A 310 5.22 18.84 21.75
N LEU A 311 5.00 19.56 20.66
CA LEU A 311 4.47 19.00 19.40
C LEU A 311 5.45 18.03 18.74
N ASP A 312 6.75 18.30 18.78
CA ASP A 312 7.78 17.40 18.23
C ASP A 312 7.79 16.07 19.00
N MET A 313 7.64 16.12 20.33
CA MET A 313 7.49 14.91 21.14
C MET A 313 6.21 14.14 20.81
N ALA A 314 5.09 14.83 20.58
CA ALA A 314 3.84 14.18 20.20
C ALA A 314 3.96 13.44 18.85
N TYR A 315 4.61 14.05 17.85
CA TYR A 315 4.90 13.39 16.57
C TYR A 315 5.87 12.22 16.73
N TRP A 316 6.92 12.36 17.54
CA TRP A 316 7.82 11.26 17.81
C TRP A 316 7.09 10.08 18.47
N LEU A 317 6.24 10.37 19.45
CA LEU A 317 5.42 9.37 20.12
C LEU A 317 4.44 8.70 19.17
N GLU A 318 3.82 9.48 18.27
CA GLU A 318 2.97 8.94 17.22
C GLU A 318 3.73 7.96 16.34
N GLY A 319 4.91 8.35 15.85
CA GLY A 319 5.75 7.48 15.02
C GLY A 319 6.15 6.18 15.71
N PHE A 320 6.46 6.26 17.00
CA PHE A 320 6.88 5.10 17.79
C PHE A 320 5.71 4.17 18.18
N LEU A 321 4.53 4.71 18.42
CA LEU A 321 3.38 3.95 18.95
C LEU A 321 2.33 3.58 17.89
N ARG A 322 2.31 4.26 16.75
CA ARG A 322 1.29 4.16 15.69
C ARG A 322 1.11 2.74 15.22
N SER A 323 1.06 1.76 15.60
CA SER A 323 0.82 0.35 15.24
C SER A 323 1.35 -0.63 16.30
N SER A 324 1.70 -0.13 17.50
CA SER A 324 2.31 -0.96 18.53
C SER A 324 1.80 -0.62 19.94
N SER A 325 0.50 -0.86 20.18
CA SER A 325 -0.10 -0.80 21.53
C SER A 325 0.59 -1.74 22.52
N THR A 326 1.11 -2.85 22.03
CA THR A 326 1.75 -3.90 22.81
C THR A 326 2.94 -3.39 23.62
N LEU A 327 3.72 -2.44 23.07
CA LEU A 327 4.86 -1.86 23.77
C LEU A 327 4.46 -1.14 25.06
N LEU A 328 3.40 -0.31 25.00
CA LEU A 328 2.88 0.38 26.18
C LEU A 328 2.23 -0.55 27.20
N LEU A 329 1.67 -1.66 26.74
CA LEU A 329 1.02 -2.61 27.64
C LEU A 329 2.03 -3.49 28.39
N LEU A 330 3.13 -3.88 27.72
CA LEU A 330 4.11 -4.83 28.27
C LEU A 330 5.30 -4.17 28.96
N GLU A 331 5.71 -2.97 28.52
CA GLU A 331 6.90 -2.27 29.03
C GLU A 331 6.51 -1.19 30.05
N ASP A 332 6.55 -1.53 31.34
CA ASP A 332 6.13 -0.62 32.41
C ASP A 332 6.96 0.68 32.45
N ARG A 333 8.28 0.59 32.22
CA ARG A 333 9.14 1.77 32.20
C ARG A 333 8.78 2.73 31.07
N LEU A 334 8.42 2.21 29.91
CA LEU A 334 7.99 3.01 28.76
C LEU A 334 6.64 3.68 29.06
N TRP A 335 5.72 2.92 29.66
CA TRP A 335 4.45 3.45 30.13
C TRP A 335 4.63 4.59 31.10
N GLU A 336 5.48 4.43 32.13
CA GLU A 336 5.78 5.47 33.13
C GLU A 336 6.29 6.75 32.46
N LEU A 337 7.26 6.67 31.57
CA LEU A 337 7.81 7.83 30.88
C LEU A 337 6.77 8.57 30.02
N VAL A 338 5.95 7.85 29.29
CA VAL A 338 4.87 8.44 28.47
C VAL A 338 3.80 9.07 29.37
N ASN A 339 3.40 8.39 30.43
CA ASN A 339 2.43 8.90 31.40
C ASN A 339 2.94 10.18 32.08
N ASP A 340 4.18 10.18 32.57
CA ASP A 340 4.76 11.34 33.22
C ASP A 340 4.87 12.53 32.26
N TRP A 341 5.21 12.30 31.00
CA TRP A 341 5.21 13.34 29.99
C TRP A 341 3.81 13.90 29.75
N ILE A 342 2.79 13.06 29.54
CA ILE A 342 1.41 13.49 29.31
C ILE A 342 0.88 14.29 30.51
N CYS A 343 1.13 13.82 31.73
CA CYS A 343 0.72 14.51 32.97
C CYS A 343 1.48 15.83 33.19
N GLY A 344 2.65 15.99 32.63
CA GLY A 344 3.46 17.22 32.70
C GLY A 344 3.09 18.29 31.67
N ILE A 345 2.20 17.98 30.69
CA ILE A 345 1.78 18.93 29.66
C ILE A 345 0.88 20.02 30.26
N THR A 346 1.17 21.29 29.98
CA THR A 346 0.30 22.41 30.38
C THR A 346 -1.03 22.38 29.62
N ALA A 347 -2.10 22.92 30.21
CA ALA A 347 -3.42 22.94 29.58
C ALA A 347 -3.41 23.64 28.22
N GLU A 348 -2.59 24.65 28.02
CA GLU A 348 -2.46 25.37 26.75
C GLU A 348 -1.87 24.47 25.66
N ASN A 349 -0.74 23.82 25.93
CA ASN A 349 -0.07 22.91 25.01
C ASN A 349 -0.91 21.65 24.73
N PHE A 350 -1.67 21.19 25.73
CA PHE A 350 -2.50 20.00 25.59
C PHE A 350 -3.57 20.12 24.49
N HIS A 351 -4.18 21.27 24.32
CA HIS A 351 -5.15 21.51 23.24
C HIS A 351 -4.50 21.40 21.84
N GLU A 352 -3.25 21.86 21.71
CA GLU A 352 -2.49 21.75 20.47
C GLU A 352 -2.09 20.29 20.14
N LEU A 353 -1.73 19.52 21.15
CA LEU A 353 -1.29 18.13 21.02
C LEU A 353 -2.45 17.13 20.84
N LEU A 354 -3.64 17.50 21.24
CA LEU A 354 -4.81 16.63 21.27
C LEU A 354 -5.12 15.93 19.94
N PRO A 355 -5.06 16.58 18.77
CA PRO A 355 -5.27 15.92 17.49
C PRO A 355 -4.26 14.81 17.20
N VAL A 356 -2.97 15.05 17.48
CA VAL A 356 -1.89 14.09 17.25
C VAL A 356 -2.04 12.89 18.19
N LEU A 357 -2.26 13.13 19.48
CA LEU A 357 -2.48 12.07 20.46
C LEU A 357 -3.73 11.23 20.14
N ARG A 358 -4.83 11.87 19.72
CA ARG A 358 -6.03 11.13 19.28
C ARG A 358 -5.73 10.23 18.09
N ARG A 359 -5.00 10.71 17.09
CA ARG A 359 -4.63 9.93 15.91
C ARG A 359 -3.80 8.72 16.32
N THR A 360 -2.79 8.91 17.18
CA THR A 360 -1.94 7.83 17.71
C THR A 360 -2.75 6.70 18.33
N PHE A 361 -3.71 7.03 19.20
CA PHE A 361 -4.47 6.02 19.91
C PHE A 361 -5.74 5.54 19.16
N SER A 362 -6.19 6.25 18.13
CA SER A 362 -7.39 5.87 17.36
C SER A 362 -7.20 4.57 16.56
N GLU A 363 -5.97 4.25 16.17
CA GLU A 363 -5.63 3.02 15.45
C GLU A 363 -5.69 1.77 16.33
N TYR A 364 -5.70 1.92 17.65
CA TYR A 364 -5.77 0.80 18.58
C TYR A 364 -7.17 0.19 18.60
N SER A 365 -7.23 -1.13 18.71
CA SER A 365 -8.50 -1.83 18.87
C SER A 365 -9.21 -1.41 20.16
N PRO A 366 -10.54 -1.57 20.24
CA PRO A 366 -11.29 -1.26 21.47
C PRO A 366 -10.78 -2.03 22.71
N ALA A 367 -10.28 -3.25 22.53
CA ALA A 367 -9.70 -4.05 23.61
C ALA A 367 -8.38 -3.47 24.11
N GLU A 368 -7.49 -3.07 23.21
CA GLU A 368 -6.20 -2.44 23.55
C GLU A 368 -6.42 -1.11 24.28
N ARG A 369 -7.30 -0.25 23.76
CA ARG A 369 -7.66 1.01 24.43
C ARG A 369 -8.21 0.79 25.84
N ARG A 370 -9.04 -0.24 26.03
CA ARG A 370 -9.56 -0.60 27.36
C ARG A 370 -8.44 -1.02 28.30
N ASN A 371 -7.53 -1.88 27.86
CA ASN A 371 -6.39 -2.37 28.65
C ASN A 371 -5.48 -1.21 29.06
N LEU A 372 -5.20 -0.27 28.16
CA LEU A 372 -4.44 0.93 28.46
C LEU A 372 -5.15 1.81 29.49
N GLY A 373 -6.47 1.97 29.34
CA GLY A 373 -7.27 2.72 30.32
C GLY A 373 -7.31 2.06 31.71
N GLU A 374 -7.35 0.74 31.78
CA GLU A 374 -7.24 0.01 33.04
C GLU A 374 -5.85 0.18 33.65
N LYS A 375 -4.78 0.10 32.84
CA LYS A 375 -3.40 0.35 33.29
C LYS A 375 -3.26 1.76 33.85
N ALA A 376 -3.83 2.77 33.18
CA ALA A 376 -3.83 4.15 33.64
C ALA A 376 -4.60 4.35 34.97
N ARG A 377 -5.73 3.67 35.17
CA ARG A 377 -6.50 3.75 36.42
C ARG A 377 -5.81 3.09 37.62
N HIS A 378 -5.04 2.03 37.38
CA HIS A 378 -4.38 1.27 38.44
C HIS A 378 -2.95 1.75 38.68
N TYR A 379 -2.50 2.74 37.92
CA TYR A 379 -1.21 3.35 38.10
C TYR A 379 -1.20 4.22 39.37
N ASP A 380 -0.93 3.57 40.51
CA ASP A 380 -0.60 4.25 41.75
C ASP A 380 0.80 4.84 41.59
N GLY A 381 0.91 6.16 41.43
CA GLY A 381 2.15 6.90 41.21
C GLY A 381 3.22 6.71 42.32
N LYS A 382 3.55 5.45 42.62
CA LYS A 382 4.73 5.10 43.43
C LYS A 382 5.97 5.37 42.61
N ARG A 383 6.48 6.60 42.77
CA ARG A 383 7.83 6.96 42.32
C ARG A 383 8.81 5.87 42.74
N SER A 384 9.32 5.11 41.78
CA SER A 384 10.59 4.40 41.94
C SER A 384 11.64 5.44 42.20
N SER A 385 12.17 5.44 43.45
CA SER A 385 13.19 6.35 43.92
C SER A 385 14.53 6.06 43.24
N THR A 386 14.75 6.62 42.06
CA THR A 386 16.08 6.77 41.50
C THR A 386 16.30 8.25 41.24
N GLN A 387 17.20 8.79 42.03
CA GLN A 387 17.73 10.14 42.14
C GLN A 387 17.39 11.06 40.96
N SER A 388 16.45 11.98 41.17
CA SER A 388 16.22 13.15 40.33
C SER A 388 17.16 14.27 40.79
N VAL A 389 17.99 14.72 39.88
CA VAL A 389 18.62 16.02 39.98
C VAL A 389 17.52 17.08 39.86
N GLY A 390 17.20 17.74 40.97
CA GLY A 390 16.61 19.05 41.14
C GLY A 390 15.43 19.44 40.26
N MET A 391 14.19 19.08 40.65
CA MET A 391 13.02 19.90 40.38
C MET A 391 12.16 20.00 41.63
N SER A 392 11.65 21.21 41.89
CA SER A 392 10.90 21.61 43.07
C SER A 392 9.68 20.75 43.28
N THR A 393 9.56 20.14 44.45
CA THR A 393 8.42 19.38 44.93
C THR A 393 7.34 20.32 45.43
N GLU A 394 6.38 20.68 44.59
CA GLU A 394 5.05 21.01 45.09
C GLU A 394 4.20 19.73 45.02
N PRO A 395 3.39 19.43 46.06
CA PRO A 395 2.55 18.25 46.08
C PRO A 395 1.47 18.42 45.00
N LEU A 396 1.35 17.42 44.12
CA LEU A 396 0.26 17.33 43.11
C LEU A 396 -1.09 17.51 43.78
N ASP A 397 -1.84 18.52 43.36
CA ASP A 397 -3.22 18.72 43.79
C ASP A 397 -4.05 17.59 43.17
N HIS A 398 -4.55 16.68 44.03
CA HIS A 398 -5.45 15.60 43.65
C HIS A 398 -6.73 16.09 42.95
N ALA A 399 -7.08 17.36 43.14
CA ALA A 399 -8.22 18.00 42.49
C ALA A 399 -7.92 18.34 41.02
N GLU A 400 -6.66 18.66 40.65
CA GLU A 400 -6.26 18.87 39.26
C GLU A 400 -6.09 17.54 38.52
N ALA A 401 -5.53 16.52 39.16
CA ALA A 401 -5.44 15.18 38.58
C ALA A 401 -6.81 14.57 38.27
N ALA A 402 -7.81 14.81 39.15
CA ALA A 402 -9.19 14.39 38.92
C ALA A 402 -9.87 15.09 37.73
N ARG A 403 -9.38 16.25 37.29
CA ARG A 403 -9.89 16.96 36.10
C ARG A 403 -9.37 16.34 34.79
N VAL A 404 -8.23 15.67 34.82
CA VAL A 404 -7.64 15.01 33.65
C VAL A 404 -8.27 13.63 33.40
N LEU A 405 -8.76 12.95 34.44
CA LEU A 405 -9.42 11.64 34.34
C LEU A 405 -10.60 11.60 33.35
N PRO A 406 -11.53 12.56 33.30
CA PRO A 406 -12.62 12.57 32.33
C PRO A 406 -12.12 12.73 30.89
N LEU A 407 -11.04 13.47 30.71
CA LEU A 407 -10.40 13.65 29.39
C LEU A 407 -9.71 12.37 28.93
N LEU A 408 -9.04 11.64 29.80
CA LEU A 408 -8.49 10.32 29.54
C LEU A 408 -9.60 9.31 29.19
N HIS A 409 -10.76 9.37 29.85
CA HIS A 409 -11.94 8.58 29.51
C HIS A 409 -12.46 8.90 28.11
N LEU A 410 -12.52 10.19 27.75
CA LEU A 410 -12.92 10.64 26.41
C LEU A 410 -11.92 10.20 25.33
N PHE A 411 -10.62 10.20 25.65
CA PHE A 411 -9.56 9.71 24.75
C PHE A 411 -9.64 8.23 24.47
N LEU A 412 -9.97 7.48 25.49
CA LEU A 412 -9.96 6.01 25.44
C LEU A 412 -11.33 5.45 25.04
N GLY A 413 -12.35 6.31 24.82
CA GLY A 413 -13.70 5.89 24.46
C GLY A 413 -14.32 4.97 25.53
N LEU A 414 -14.09 5.29 26.81
CA LEU A 414 -14.54 4.49 27.96
C LEU A 414 -15.74 5.16 28.63
N ASP A 415 -16.66 5.76 27.87
CA ASP A 415 -17.96 6.23 28.36
C ASP A 415 -18.91 5.09 28.69
#